data_ee814a7ffd0eaa58b4845785dd19df65
#
_entry.id   ee814a7ffd0eaa58b4845785dd19df65
#
_cell.length_a   1.000
_cell.length_b   1.000
_cell.length_c   1.000
_cell.angle_alpha   90.00
_cell.angle_beta   90.00
_cell.angle_gamma   90.00
#
_symmetry.space_group_name_H-M   'P 1'
#
loop_
_entity.id
_entity.type
_entity.pdbx_description
1 polymer ?
#
loop_
_entity_poly.entity_id
_entity_poly.type
_entity_poly.pdbx_seq_one_letter_code
_entity_poly.pdbx_strand_id
1 'polypeptide(L)'
;MSQTSLPPAIDPDYLALLDSDRISGRTRQIMEERAQTSDADYTPRILSGPAYETLGALTARVLPQKAVLNDASINLAARIDARLGTAGDGWRFAILPPDREAYELALIGLDDHARSTQGKSFAALDAATQDNLVHSIAEGALATDRLDATQMRAWFADLRADCVQIFISHPAVQAQLGIDAVFNGGDGFFQGFSEMGEGVEEDWEPREKGGAL
;
A
#
# COMPACT_ATOMS: atom_id res chain seq x y z
N MET A 1 17.39 9.94 -10.17
CA MET A 1 17.57 8.62 -10.85
C MET A 1 16.54 7.68 -10.23
N SER A 2 15.48 7.38 -10.96
CA SER A 2 14.46 6.43 -10.52
C SER A 2 15.10 5.04 -10.49
N GLN A 3 15.32 4.48 -9.32
CA GLN A 3 15.70 3.07 -9.22
C GLN A 3 14.48 2.27 -9.68
N THR A 4 14.60 1.63 -10.82
CA THR A 4 13.60 0.65 -11.26
C THR A 4 13.67 -0.50 -10.27
N SER A 5 12.76 -0.49 -9.33
CA SER A 5 12.64 -1.58 -8.35
C SER A 5 12.16 -2.83 -9.06
N LEU A 6 12.71 -3.98 -8.70
CA LEU A 6 12.25 -5.27 -9.20
C LEU A 6 10.85 -5.57 -8.61
N PRO A 7 9.96 -6.18 -9.40
CA PRO A 7 8.70 -6.68 -8.86
C PRO A 7 8.96 -7.79 -7.83
N PRO A 8 8.17 -7.85 -6.74
CA PRO A 8 8.35 -8.88 -5.74
C PRO A 8 7.98 -10.26 -6.29
N ALA A 9 8.88 -11.23 -6.15
CA ALA A 9 8.60 -12.62 -6.48
C ALA A 9 7.71 -13.26 -5.41
N ILE A 10 6.74 -14.07 -5.85
CA ILE A 10 5.92 -14.87 -4.94
C ILE A 10 6.67 -16.17 -4.64
N ASP A 11 6.64 -16.56 -3.38
CA ASP A 11 7.24 -17.82 -2.94
C ASP A 11 6.60 -19.03 -3.65
N PRO A 12 7.39 -20.04 -4.11
CA PRO A 12 6.88 -21.20 -4.82
C PRO A 12 5.87 -22.03 -4.02
N ASP A 13 6.05 -22.19 -2.70
CA ASP A 13 5.13 -22.94 -1.84
C ASP A 13 3.79 -22.19 -1.73
N TYR A 14 3.83 -20.86 -1.67
CA TYR A 14 2.63 -20.03 -1.69
C TYR A 14 1.90 -20.10 -3.03
N LEU A 15 2.62 -20.14 -4.15
CA LEU A 15 2.02 -20.38 -5.46
C LEU A 15 1.34 -21.74 -5.53
N ALA A 16 1.97 -22.79 -4.99
CA ALA A 16 1.38 -24.11 -4.93
C ALA A 16 0.09 -24.14 -4.09
N LEU A 17 0.03 -23.37 -2.98
CA LEU A 17 -1.19 -23.19 -2.20
C LEU A 17 -2.28 -22.47 -3.02
N LEU A 18 -1.94 -21.40 -3.74
CA LEU A 18 -2.90 -20.68 -4.59
C LEU A 18 -3.48 -21.58 -5.70
N ASP A 19 -2.69 -22.52 -6.22
CA ASP A 19 -3.09 -23.47 -7.26
C ASP A 19 -3.86 -24.69 -6.73
N SER A 20 -3.90 -24.87 -5.41
CA SER A 20 -4.57 -26.00 -4.79
C SER A 20 -6.11 -25.91 -4.85
N ASP A 21 -6.78 -27.02 -4.55
CA ASP A 21 -8.24 -27.07 -4.41
C ASP A 21 -8.76 -26.38 -3.15
N ARG A 22 -7.87 -25.97 -2.22
CA ARG A 22 -8.20 -25.21 -1.00
C ARG A 22 -8.54 -23.76 -1.28
N ILE A 23 -8.15 -23.23 -2.44
CA ILE A 23 -8.38 -21.85 -2.86
C ILE A 23 -9.45 -21.81 -3.95
N SER A 24 -10.50 -21.01 -3.74
CA SER A 24 -11.54 -20.83 -4.77
C SER A 24 -10.96 -20.16 -6.03
N GLY A 25 -11.53 -20.50 -7.20
CA GLY A 25 -11.11 -19.90 -8.47
C GLY A 25 -11.20 -18.37 -8.45
N ARG A 26 -12.19 -17.82 -7.76
CA ARG A 26 -12.32 -16.36 -7.57
C ARG A 26 -11.18 -15.76 -6.73
N THR A 27 -10.82 -16.40 -5.62
CA THR A 27 -9.72 -15.94 -4.77
C THR A 27 -8.41 -15.99 -5.54
N ARG A 28 -8.15 -17.08 -6.27
CA ARG A 28 -6.96 -17.23 -7.13
C ARG A 28 -6.87 -16.09 -8.13
N GLN A 29 -7.93 -15.81 -8.88
CA GLN A 29 -7.95 -14.71 -9.84
C GLN A 29 -7.62 -13.36 -9.18
N ILE A 30 -8.18 -13.06 -8.00
CA ILE A 30 -7.88 -11.83 -7.27
C ILE A 30 -6.39 -11.75 -6.88
N MET A 31 -5.81 -12.87 -6.45
CA MET A 31 -4.39 -12.90 -6.07
C MET A 31 -3.47 -12.75 -7.29
N GLU A 32 -3.82 -13.35 -8.43
CA GLU A 32 -3.13 -13.16 -9.70
C GLU A 32 -3.17 -11.69 -10.16
N GLU A 33 -4.35 -11.05 -10.09
CA GLU A 33 -4.51 -9.63 -10.42
C GLU A 33 -3.65 -8.73 -9.52
N ARG A 34 -3.59 -9.04 -8.22
CA ARG A 34 -2.74 -8.31 -7.25
C ARG A 34 -1.25 -8.53 -7.47
N ALA A 35 -0.86 -9.67 -8.01
CA ALA A 35 0.53 -10.01 -8.34
C ALA A 35 1.02 -9.34 -9.62
N GLN A 36 0.14 -8.79 -10.46
CA GLN A 36 0.53 -8.18 -11.72
C GLN A 36 1.51 -7.03 -11.53
N THR A 37 2.55 -7.02 -12.35
CA THR A 37 3.71 -6.13 -12.22
C THR A 37 3.69 -4.92 -13.17
N SER A 38 2.52 -4.51 -13.63
CA SER A 38 2.36 -3.35 -14.54
C SER A 38 2.75 -1.99 -13.89
N ASP A 39 3.29 -2.05 -12.68
CA ASP A 39 3.62 -0.87 -11.88
C ASP A 39 4.85 -0.12 -12.39
N ALA A 40 5.79 -0.80 -13.10
CA ALA A 40 7.06 -0.21 -13.51
C ALA A 40 6.90 0.89 -14.57
N ASP A 41 5.94 0.72 -15.47
CA ASP A 41 5.66 1.64 -16.58
C ASP A 41 4.36 2.44 -16.35
N TYR A 42 3.92 2.53 -15.10
CA TYR A 42 2.67 3.19 -14.77
C TYR A 42 2.75 4.70 -15.03
N THR A 43 1.78 5.18 -15.79
CA THR A 43 1.56 6.63 -15.98
C THR A 43 0.32 7.03 -15.18
N PRO A 44 0.40 8.08 -14.33
CA PRO A 44 -0.73 8.53 -13.54
C PRO A 44 -1.91 8.94 -14.44
N ARG A 45 -3.10 8.53 -14.03
CA ARG A 45 -4.35 8.74 -14.78
C ARG A 45 -5.31 9.69 -14.08
N ILE A 46 -5.19 9.80 -12.77
CA ILE A 46 -6.09 10.53 -11.91
C ILE A 46 -5.42 11.74 -11.29
N LEU A 47 -4.27 11.54 -10.67
CA LEU A 47 -3.49 12.61 -10.06
C LEU A 47 -2.67 13.37 -11.11
N SER A 48 -2.46 14.64 -10.85
CA SER A 48 -1.51 15.44 -11.64
C SER A 48 -0.08 14.89 -11.47
N GLY A 49 0.80 15.17 -12.44
CA GLY A 49 2.20 14.74 -12.37
C GLY A 49 2.90 15.13 -11.06
N PRO A 50 2.82 16.40 -10.61
CA PRO A 50 3.41 16.82 -9.33
C PRO A 50 2.79 16.11 -8.12
N ALA A 51 1.48 15.90 -8.09
CA ALA A 51 0.82 15.15 -7.02
C ALA A 51 1.28 13.68 -6.98
N TYR A 52 1.39 13.05 -8.14
CA TYR A 52 1.87 11.67 -8.23
C TYR A 52 3.34 11.52 -7.80
N GLU A 53 4.22 12.45 -8.18
CA GLU A 53 5.62 12.49 -7.74
C GLU A 53 5.71 12.62 -6.21
N THR A 54 4.91 13.53 -5.64
CA THR A 54 4.81 13.72 -4.19
C THR A 54 4.30 12.45 -3.50
N LEU A 55 3.27 11.80 -4.06
CA LEU A 55 2.74 10.54 -3.55
C LEU A 55 3.80 9.43 -3.53
N GLY A 56 4.59 9.31 -4.60
CA GLY A 56 5.68 8.33 -4.67
C GLY A 56 6.72 8.50 -3.57
N ALA A 57 7.17 9.73 -3.34
CA ALA A 57 8.11 10.04 -2.27
C ALA A 57 7.49 9.81 -0.88
N LEU A 58 6.24 10.23 -0.70
CA LEU A 58 5.52 10.09 0.58
C LEU A 58 5.28 8.64 0.96
N THR A 59 4.79 7.81 0.04
CA THR A 59 4.52 6.39 0.31
C THR A 59 5.79 5.62 0.67
N ALA A 60 6.94 5.98 0.10
CA ALA A 60 8.23 5.40 0.46
C ALA A 60 8.65 5.72 1.91
N ARG A 61 8.19 6.85 2.47
CA ARG A 61 8.42 7.20 3.89
C ARG A 61 7.40 6.55 4.82
N VAL A 62 6.12 6.51 4.37
CA VAL A 62 5.02 5.96 5.17
C VAL A 62 5.15 4.44 5.36
N LEU A 63 5.56 3.72 4.32
CA LEU A 63 5.69 2.27 4.36
C LEU A 63 7.02 1.81 3.71
N PRO A 64 8.13 1.78 4.45
CA PRO A 64 9.38 1.21 3.98
C PRO A 64 9.24 -0.31 3.77
N GLN A 65 9.40 -0.78 2.52
CA GLN A 65 9.11 -2.17 2.13
C GLN A 65 10.29 -3.12 2.27
N LYS A 66 11.50 -2.58 2.44
CA LYS A 66 12.76 -3.34 2.39
C LYS A 66 12.85 -4.46 3.43
N ALA A 67 12.27 -4.28 4.60
CA ALA A 67 12.29 -5.28 5.67
C ALA A 67 11.54 -6.57 5.28
N VAL A 68 10.52 -6.46 4.41
CA VAL A 68 9.70 -7.60 3.97
C VAL A 68 10.09 -8.08 2.59
N LEU A 69 10.35 -7.16 1.66
CA LEU A 69 10.55 -7.46 0.23
C LEU A 69 12.02 -7.36 -0.22
N ASN A 70 12.97 -7.13 0.68
CA ASN A 70 14.39 -6.92 0.38
C ASN A 70 14.59 -5.78 -0.64
N ASP A 71 15.14 -6.10 -1.84
CA ASP A 71 15.40 -5.10 -2.89
C ASP A 71 14.21 -4.94 -3.87
N ALA A 72 13.14 -5.71 -3.68
CA ALA A 72 11.90 -5.55 -4.45
C ALA A 72 10.97 -4.53 -3.80
N SER A 73 10.04 -3.97 -4.56
CA SER A 73 8.98 -3.13 -4.02
C SER A 73 7.72 -3.15 -4.89
N ILE A 74 6.60 -2.86 -4.24
CA ILE A 74 5.30 -2.62 -4.87
C ILE A 74 5.20 -1.10 -5.07
N ASN A 75 4.83 -0.66 -6.26
CA ASN A 75 4.58 0.77 -6.52
C ASN A 75 3.23 1.19 -5.89
N LEU A 76 3.26 1.55 -4.60
CA LEU A 76 2.06 1.97 -3.87
C LEU A 76 1.38 3.19 -4.51
N ALA A 77 2.18 4.14 -5.04
CA ALA A 77 1.64 5.34 -5.68
C ALA A 77 0.82 5.00 -6.93
N ALA A 78 1.31 4.07 -7.78
CA ALA A 78 0.58 3.62 -8.96
C ALA A 78 -0.75 2.95 -8.58
N ARG A 79 -0.75 2.12 -7.56
CA ARG A 79 -1.94 1.39 -7.10
C ARG A 79 -2.96 2.30 -6.44
N ILE A 80 -2.51 3.31 -5.68
CA ILE A 80 -3.38 4.34 -5.12
C ILE A 80 -4.00 5.18 -6.25
N ASP A 81 -3.21 5.66 -7.21
CA ASP A 81 -3.74 6.43 -8.35
C ASP A 81 -4.78 5.63 -9.14
N ALA A 82 -4.51 4.34 -9.41
CA ALA A 82 -5.47 3.46 -10.08
C ALA A 82 -6.76 3.28 -9.26
N ARG A 83 -6.67 3.10 -7.93
CA ARG A 83 -7.82 3.02 -7.02
C ARG A 83 -8.67 4.28 -7.07
N LEU A 84 -8.05 5.45 -7.07
CA LEU A 84 -8.76 6.74 -7.15
C LEU A 84 -9.56 6.91 -8.44
N GLY A 85 -9.28 6.11 -9.47
CA GLY A 85 -10.03 6.06 -10.73
C GLY A 85 -11.27 5.16 -10.70
N THR A 86 -11.44 4.35 -9.65
CA THR A 86 -12.61 3.48 -9.46
C THR A 86 -13.74 4.20 -8.72
N ALA A 87 -14.90 3.54 -8.59
CA ALA A 87 -16.01 4.07 -7.79
C ALA A 87 -15.65 4.27 -6.31
N GLY A 88 -14.58 3.62 -5.85
CA GLY A 88 -14.01 3.76 -4.51
C GLY A 88 -14.96 3.31 -3.39
N ASP A 89 -14.48 3.45 -2.16
CA ASP A 89 -15.25 3.18 -0.96
C ASP A 89 -16.07 4.42 -0.50
N GLY A 90 -16.02 5.48 -1.30
CA GLY A 90 -16.65 6.74 -0.99
C GLY A 90 -15.89 7.58 0.05
N TRP A 91 -16.62 8.34 0.82
CA TRP A 91 -16.10 9.18 1.88
C TRP A 91 -15.73 8.39 3.12
N ARG A 92 -14.50 8.46 3.55
CA ARG A 92 -14.10 7.93 4.86
C ARG A 92 -14.26 8.95 5.98
N PHE A 93 -14.00 10.22 5.67
CA PHE A 93 -14.12 11.33 6.62
C PHE A 93 -15.00 12.45 6.04
N ALA A 94 -16.09 12.78 6.72
CA ALA A 94 -17.03 13.83 6.29
C ALA A 94 -16.41 15.24 6.24
N ILE A 95 -15.24 15.45 6.86
CA ILE A 95 -14.50 16.73 6.81
C ILE A 95 -13.63 16.88 5.56
N LEU A 96 -13.47 15.81 4.78
CA LEU A 96 -12.70 15.82 3.54
C LEU A 96 -13.63 15.94 2.32
N PRO A 97 -13.17 16.52 1.21
CA PRO A 97 -13.81 16.32 -0.07
C PRO A 97 -13.72 14.85 -0.52
N PRO A 98 -14.37 14.45 -1.62
CA PRO A 98 -14.23 13.10 -2.17
C PRO A 98 -12.77 12.71 -2.36
N ASP A 99 -12.45 11.42 -2.19
CA ASP A 99 -11.07 10.88 -2.16
C ASP A 99 -10.14 11.46 -3.23
N ARG A 100 -10.59 11.46 -4.48
CA ARG A 100 -9.78 11.96 -5.60
C ARG A 100 -9.34 13.42 -5.39
N GLU A 101 -10.27 14.25 -4.95
CA GLU A 101 -10.03 15.67 -4.70
C GLU A 101 -9.18 15.87 -3.45
N ALA A 102 -9.47 15.10 -2.37
CA ALA A 102 -8.71 15.14 -1.13
C ALA A 102 -7.23 14.80 -1.36
N TYR A 103 -6.96 13.74 -2.14
CA TYR A 103 -5.59 13.35 -2.48
C TYR A 103 -4.86 14.42 -3.31
N GLU A 104 -5.51 14.95 -4.34
CA GLU A 104 -4.91 16.01 -5.17
C GLU A 104 -4.58 17.26 -4.33
N LEU A 105 -5.54 17.73 -3.52
CA LEU A 105 -5.35 18.93 -2.68
C LEU A 105 -4.27 18.73 -1.62
N ALA A 106 -4.24 17.57 -0.95
CA ALA A 106 -3.27 17.28 0.09
C ALA A 106 -1.84 17.17 -0.47
N LEU A 107 -1.68 16.45 -1.58
CA LEU A 107 -0.36 16.20 -2.18
C LEU A 107 0.23 17.49 -2.79
N ILE A 108 -0.56 18.25 -3.51
CA ILE A 108 -0.11 19.56 -4.03
C ILE A 108 0.13 20.53 -2.88
N GLY A 109 -0.74 20.56 -1.87
CA GLY A 109 -0.54 21.42 -0.70
C GLY A 109 0.76 21.09 0.06
N LEU A 110 1.08 19.81 0.20
CA LEU A 110 2.35 19.37 0.81
C LEU A 110 3.57 19.79 -0.02
N ASP A 111 3.51 19.65 -1.35
CA ASP A 111 4.60 20.06 -2.24
C ASP A 111 4.78 21.59 -2.24
N ASP A 112 3.69 22.37 -2.29
CA ASP A 112 3.71 23.83 -2.19
C ASP A 112 4.30 24.27 -0.84
N HIS A 113 3.92 23.61 0.26
CA HIS A 113 4.49 23.86 1.59
C HIS A 113 6.00 23.57 1.61
N ALA A 114 6.44 22.45 1.05
CA ALA A 114 7.84 22.09 0.97
C ALA A 114 8.63 23.15 0.15
N ARG A 115 8.10 23.57 -1.00
CA ARG A 115 8.73 24.60 -1.83
C ARG A 115 8.84 25.95 -1.10
N SER A 116 7.81 26.35 -0.39
CA SER A 116 7.79 27.64 0.32
C SER A 116 8.73 27.67 1.53
N THR A 117 8.86 26.55 2.26
CA THR A 117 9.63 26.48 3.51
C THR A 117 11.06 25.98 3.31
N GLN A 118 11.30 25.09 2.33
CA GLN A 118 12.56 24.41 2.09
C GLN A 118 13.20 24.75 0.73
N GLY A 119 12.50 25.48 -0.14
CA GLY A 119 12.97 25.86 -1.48
C GLY A 119 13.04 24.72 -2.50
N LYS A 120 12.47 23.54 -2.18
CA LYS A 120 12.48 22.34 -3.03
C LYS A 120 11.14 21.63 -2.99
N SER A 121 10.81 20.83 -4.04
CA SER A 121 9.67 19.94 -4.00
C SER A 121 9.82 18.93 -2.87
N PHE A 122 8.70 18.42 -2.34
CA PHE A 122 8.72 17.40 -1.30
C PHE A 122 9.56 16.18 -1.72
N ALA A 123 9.42 15.72 -2.96
CA ALA A 123 10.17 14.58 -3.49
C ALA A 123 11.70 14.84 -3.57
N ALA A 124 12.14 16.08 -3.66
CA ALA A 124 13.55 16.48 -3.72
C ALA A 124 14.18 16.77 -2.35
N LEU A 125 13.42 16.68 -1.27
CA LEU A 125 13.94 16.81 0.10
C LEU A 125 14.72 15.57 0.51
N ASP A 126 15.62 15.73 1.47
CA ASP A 126 16.26 14.60 2.12
C ASP A 126 15.27 13.82 3.03
N ALA A 127 15.60 12.58 3.32
CA ALA A 127 14.73 11.67 4.07
C ALA A 127 14.32 12.21 5.45
N ALA A 128 15.25 12.85 6.17
CA ALA A 128 14.97 13.38 7.51
C ALA A 128 13.98 14.56 7.45
N THR A 129 14.13 15.44 6.45
CA THR A 129 13.20 16.56 6.24
C THR A 129 11.81 16.04 5.81
N GLN A 130 11.74 15.04 4.92
CA GLN A 130 10.48 14.38 4.58
C GLN A 130 9.82 13.77 5.82
N ASP A 131 10.56 13.05 6.65
CA ASP A 131 10.04 12.41 7.87
C ASP A 131 9.50 13.42 8.87
N ASN A 132 10.14 14.58 9.04
CA ASN A 132 9.67 15.67 9.88
C ASN A 132 8.33 16.23 9.39
N LEU A 133 8.17 16.43 8.07
CA LEU A 133 6.90 16.89 7.51
C LEU A 133 5.80 15.83 7.68
N VAL A 134 6.10 14.56 7.43
CA VAL A 134 5.19 13.43 7.65
C VAL A 134 4.74 13.37 9.12
N HIS A 135 5.66 13.52 10.05
CA HIS A 135 5.35 13.56 11.48
C HIS A 135 4.44 14.74 11.83
N SER A 136 4.73 15.93 11.28
CA SER A 136 3.90 17.12 11.48
C SER A 136 2.47 16.95 10.98
N ILE A 137 2.27 16.22 9.85
CA ILE A 137 0.92 15.88 9.37
C ILE A 137 0.24 14.92 10.36
N ALA A 138 0.95 13.87 10.78
CA ALA A 138 0.41 12.85 11.70
C ALA A 138 -0.05 13.45 13.04
N GLU A 139 0.70 14.42 13.56
CA GLU A 139 0.37 15.14 14.79
C GLU A 139 -0.70 16.23 14.59
N GLY A 140 -1.14 16.49 13.36
CA GLY A 140 -2.10 17.56 13.06
C GLY A 140 -1.52 18.96 13.26
N ALA A 141 -0.22 19.12 13.09
CA ALA A 141 0.50 20.38 13.20
C ALA A 141 0.76 21.06 11.86
N LEU A 142 0.54 20.38 10.73
CA LEU A 142 0.76 20.91 9.40
C LEU A 142 -0.58 21.24 8.73
N ALA A 143 -0.78 22.51 8.42
CA ALA A 143 -1.82 23.00 7.53
C ALA A 143 -1.18 23.45 6.20
N THR A 144 -1.97 23.44 5.14
CA THR A 144 -1.60 23.98 3.82
C THR A 144 -2.61 25.03 3.40
N ASP A 145 -2.36 25.74 2.32
CA ASP A 145 -3.33 26.71 1.75
C ASP A 145 -4.58 26.01 1.17
N ARG A 146 -4.56 24.66 1.07
CA ARG A 146 -5.61 23.87 0.45
C ARG A 146 -6.46 23.08 1.45
N LEU A 147 -5.82 22.57 2.51
CA LEU A 147 -6.46 21.79 3.57
C LEU A 147 -5.92 22.27 4.93
N ASP A 148 -6.81 22.40 5.90
CA ASP A 148 -6.41 22.71 7.27
C ASP A 148 -5.70 21.52 7.95
N ALA A 149 -5.12 21.73 9.12
CA ALA A 149 -4.35 20.72 9.84
C ALA A 149 -5.18 19.48 10.23
N THR A 150 -6.46 19.66 10.52
CA THR A 150 -7.38 18.55 10.84
C THR A 150 -7.68 17.72 9.61
N GLN A 151 -7.90 18.37 8.47
CA GLN A 151 -8.12 17.73 7.18
C GLN A 151 -6.86 16.99 6.70
N MET A 152 -5.69 17.63 6.80
CA MET A 152 -4.40 16.98 6.46
C MET A 152 -4.17 15.71 7.28
N ARG A 153 -4.42 15.74 8.58
CA ARG A 153 -4.31 14.58 9.45
C ARG A 153 -5.30 13.47 9.09
N ALA A 154 -6.55 13.81 8.79
CA ALA A 154 -7.57 12.85 8.39
C ALA A 154 -7.21 12.19 7.06
N TRP A 155 -6.83 12.97 6.05
CA TRP A 155 -6.35 12.46 4.78
C TRP A 155 -5.13 11.54 4.95
N PHE A 156 -4.19 11.92 5.81
CA PHE A 156 -3.00 11.10 6.07
C PHE A 156 -3.34 9.75 6.71
N ALA A 157 -4.37 9.70 7.55
CA ALA A 157 -4.87 8.44 8.08
C ALA A 157 -5.43 7.53 6.97
N ASP A 158 -6.14 8.09 5.98
CA ASP A 158 -6.61 7.37 4.80
C ASP A 158 -5.44 6.87 3.95
N LEU A 159 -4.45 7.72 3.67
CA LEU A 159 -3.25 7.33 2.92
C LEU A 159 -2.53 6.14 3.58
N ARG A 160 -2.37 6.19 4.90
CA ARG A 160 -1.74 5.09 5.65
C ARG A 160 -2.54 3.79 5.52
N ALA A 161 -3.86 3.88 5.63
CA ALA A 161 -4.73 2.71 5.46
C ALA A 161 -4.61 2.13 4.04
N ASP A 162 -4.60 2.97 3.01
CA ASP A 162 -4.42 2.54 1.63
C ASP A 162 -3.06 1.87 1.41
N CYS A 163 -1.98 2.45 1.92
CA CYS A 163 -0.64 1.86 1.82
C CYS A 163 -0.60 0.46 2.45
N VAL A 164 -1.11 0.32 3.66
CA VAL A 164 -1.13 -0.97 4.39
C VAL A 164 -2.03 -1.98 3.67
N GLN A 165 -3.23 -1.58 3.27
CA GLN A 165 -4.17 -2.47 2.59
C GLN A 165 -3.59 -3.02 1.28
N ILE A 166 -3.00 -2.14 0.45
CA ILE A 166 -2.37 -2.54 -0.81
C ILE A 166 -1.18 -3.47 -0.55
N PHE A 167 -0.34 -3.13 0.42
CA PHE A 167 0.86 -3.91 0.73
C PHE A 167 0.51 -5.30 1.25
N ILE A 168 -0.30 -5.41 2.30
CA ILE A 168 -0.66 -6.70 2.91
C ILE A 168 -1.50 -7.57 1.95
N SER A 169 -2.26 -6.97 1.05
CA SER A 169 -3.05 -7.73 0.09
C SER A 169 -2.24 -8.36 -1.06
N HIS A 170 -0.96 -8.02 -1.19
CA HIS A 170 -0.09 -8.55 -2.24
C HIS A 170 0.38 -9.97 -1.89
N PRO A 171 0.25 -10.97 -2.80
CA PRO A 171 0.58 -12.36 -2.48
C PRO A 171 2.03 -12.60 -2.08
N ALA A 172 2.99 -11.85 -2.62
CA ALA A 172 4.38 -11.95 -2.18
C ALA A 172 4.59 -11.49 -0.73
N VAL A 173 3.82 -10.49 -0.27
CA VAL A 173 3.85 -10.03 1.12
C VAL A 173 3.19 -11.06 2.03
N GLN A 174 2.03 -11.57 1.64
CA GLN A 174 1.33 -12.61 2.40
C GLN A 174 2.21 -13.85 2.58
N ALA A 175 2.88 -14.29 1.51
CA ALA A 175 3.82 -15.41 1.57
C ALA A 175 4.96 -15.18 2.57
N GLN A 176 5.51 -13.96 2.65
CA GLN A 176 6.58 -13.61 3.59
C GLN A 176 6.10 -13.53 5.05
N LEU A 177 4.86 -13.11 5.26
CA LEU A 177 4.27 -12.93 6.59
C LEU A 177 3.52 -14.18 7.10
N GLY A 178 3.50 -15.27 6.34
CA GLY A 178 2.74 -16.46 6.71
C GLY A 178 1.21 -16.26 6.69
N ILE A 179 0.72 -15.29 5.93
CA ILE A 179 -0.71 -15.02 5.81
C ILE A 179 -1.26 -15.88 4.68
N ASP A 180 -2.21 -16.77 4.98
CA ASP A 180 -2.86 -17.56 3.96
C ASP A 180 -4.02 -16.83 3.26
N ALA A 181 -4.42 -17.33 2.09
CA ALA A 181 -5.58 -16.85 1.34
C ALA A 181 -6.81 -17.79 1.48
N VAL A 182 -6.75 -18.71 2.41
CA VAL A 182 -7.76 -19.80 2.57
C VAL A 182 -8.88 -19.37 3.53
N PHE A 183 -9.58 -18.27 3.21
CA PHE A 183 -10.64 -17.78 4.11
C PHE A 183 -11.91 -18.62 4.08
N ASN A 184 -12.32 -19.10 2.90
CA ASN A 184 -13.60 -19.75 2.69
C ASN A 184 -13.47 -21.17 2.10
N GLY A 185 -12.25 -21.65 1.89
CA GLY A 185 -11.99 -22.91 1.21
C GLY A 185 -12.10 -22.83 -0.30
N GLY A 186 -12.06 -23.98 -0.95
CA GLY A 186 -12.20 -24.13 -2.39
C GLY A 186 -13.63 -23.99 -2.90
N ASP A 187 -13.82 -24.12 -4.21
CA ASP A 187 -15.15 -23.99 -4.83
C ASP A 187 -16.10 -25.14 -4.45
N GLY A 188 -15.58 -26.27 -4.01
CA GLY A 188 -16.36 -27.48 -3.70
C GLY A 188 -16.57 -27.77 -2.21
N PHE A 189 -15.92 -27.06 -1.29
CA PHE A 189 -16.02 -27.31 0.14
C PHE A 189 -15.62 -26.09 0.98
N PHE A 190 -16.09 -26.07 2.23
CA PHE A 190 -15.65 -25.07 3.20
C PHE A 190 -14.34 -25.54 3.84
N GLN A 191 -13.39 -24.61 4.01
CA GLN A 191 -12.16 -24.89 4.72
C GLN A 191 -12.48 -25.15 6.20
N GLY A 192 -12.04 -26.31 6.70
CA GLY A 192 -12.01 -26.65 8.11
C GLY A 192 -10.57 -26.75 8.59
N PHE A 193 -10.40 -26.76 9.90
CA PHE A 193 -9.12 -27.02 10.56
C PHE A 193 -9.22 -28.37 11.26
N SER A 194 -8.19 -29.20 11.10
CA SER A 194 -8.08 -30.50 11.78
C SER A 194 -7.17 -30.45 12.99
N GLU A 195 -6.20 -29.55 12.96
CA GLU A 195 -5.27 -29.33 14.05
C GLU A 195 -5.82 -28.29 15.03
N MET A 196 -5.63 -28.51 16.33
CA MET A 196 -6.11 -27.61 17.38
C MET A 196 -5.04 -27.44 18.45
N GLY A 197 -4.78 -26.22 18.84
CA GLY A 197 -3.86 -25.87 19.91
C GLY A 197 -3.16 -24.55 19.68
N GLU A 198 -2.58 -23.98 20.72
CA GLU A 198 -1.78 -22.75 20.60
C GLU A 198 -0.49 -23.08 19.83
N GLY A 199 -0.24 -22.37 18.71
CA GLY A 199 0.94 -22.55 17.87
C GLY A 199 0.95 -23.86 17.05
N VAL A 200 -0.18 -24.53 16.92
CA VAL A 200 -0.34 -25.70 16.05
C VAL A 200 -0.85 -25.23 14.69
N GLU A 201 -0.13 -25.59 13.63
CA GLU A 201 -0.41 -25.18 12.25
C GLU A 201 -0.83 -26.41 11.44
N GLU A 202 -1.71 -26.19 10.48
CA GLU A 202 -2.03 -27.21 9.47
C GLU A 202 -0.84 -27.40 8.51
N ASP A 203 -0.68 -28.57 7.94
CA ASP A 203 0.44 -28.87 7.03
C ASP A 203 0.49 -27.98 5.78
N TRP A 204 -0.65 -27.41 5.40
CA TRP A 204 -0.81 -26.55 4.21
C TRP A 204 -0.71 -25.06 4.52
N GLU A 205 -0.63 -24.64 5.78
CA GLU A 205 -0.52 -23.24 6.13
C GLU A 205 0.85 -22.68 5.75
N PRO A 206 0.89 -21.49 5.14
CA PRO A 206 2.16 -20.83 4.84
C PRO A 206 2.85 -20.44 6.13
N ARG A 207 4.15 -20.71 6.22
CA ARG A 207 4.96 -20.38 7.39
C ARG A 207 5.65 -19.04 7.18
N GLU A 208 5.72 -18.24 8.24
CA GLU A 208 6.50 -17.01 8.23
C GLU A 208 7.97 -17.29 7.89
N LYS A 209 8.49 -16.62 6.86
CA LYS A 209 9.87 -16.82 6.36
C LYS A 209 10.86 -15.73 6.80
N GLY A 210 10.43 -14.83 7.66
CA GLY A 210 11.25 -13.73 8.17
C GLY A 210 11.63 -13.94 9.62
N GLY A 211 12.88 -13.69 9.95
CA GLY A 211 13.26 -13.48 11.35
C GLY A 211 12.57 -12.24 11.89
N ALA A 212 12.29 -12.24 13.18
CA ALA A 212 11.57 -11.23 13.95
C ALA A 212 11.63 -9.81 13.38
N LEU A 213 10.45 -9.21 13.21
CA LEU A 213 10.28 -7.77 12.98
C LEU A 213 10.96 -6.95 14.08
#